data_b29eb317a948204c1d21ae8993547a5f
#
_entry.id   b29eb317a948204c1d21ae8993547a5f
#
_cell.length_a   1.000
_cell.length_b   1.000
_cell.length_c   1.000
_cell.angle_alpha   90.00
_cell.angle_beta   90.00
_cell.angle_gamma   90.00
#
_symmetry.space_group_name_H-M   'P 1'
#
loop_
_entity.id
_entity.type
_entity.pdbx_description
1 polymer ?
#
loop_
_entity_poly.entity_id
_entity_poly.type
_entity_poly.pdbx_seq_one_letter_code
_entity_poly.pdbx_strand_id
1 'polypeptide(L)'
;DLMIETAKNSNFSDKNRIKDMLNFISSDNEKSLIQNGHILSMSNAAAQINNISATNDFVSGINFITNTNKLSKNIETESNLDKYIQLLNCIKNKIDSNPSYSFTASSLDIDHSNINFEFDDKDTNFSVQNYFDIQEESIGWITGAQVTYCAEAFPTVDFFHKDAPALSVLGAVLRNGYLHSAIREKGGAYGSGAMQDSNNKVFKFFSYRDPRCSETFEEFQKSREW
;
A
#
# COMPACT_ATOMS: atom_id res chain seq x y z
N ASP A 1 3.75 8.08 27.74
CA ASP A 1 2.57 7.80 28.56
C ASP A 1 1.26 7.92 27.78
N LEU A 2 1.00 9.06 27.07
CA LEU A 2 -0.26 9.25 26.33
C LEU A 2 -0.49 8.18 25.25
N MET A 3 0.55 7.76 24.53
CA MET A 3 0.43 6.72 23.49
C MET A 3 0.07 5.36 24.09
N ILE A 4 0.72 4.98 25.20
CA ILE A 4 0.45 3.73 25.91
C ILE A 4 -0.95 3.76 26.52
N GLU A 5 -1.33 4.88 27.13
CA GLU A 5 -2.68 5.08 27.68
C GLU A 5 -3.74 4.97 26.59
N THR A 6 -3.54 5.61 25.44
CA THR A 6 -4.47 5.52 24.30
C THR A 6 -4.59 4.10 23.78
N ALA A 7 -3.48 3.36 23.65
CA ALA A 7 -3.52 1.98 23.20
C ALA A 7 -4.27 1.07 24.17
N LYS A 8 -3.96 1.15 25.48
CA LYS A 8 -4.56 0.30 26.52
C LYS A 8 -6.03 0.61 26.78
N ASN A 9 -6.41 1.89 26.73
CA ASN A 9 -7.76 2.36 27.10
C ASN A 9 -8.63 2.75 25.91
N SER A 10 -8.28 2.29 24.69
CA SER A 10 -9.16 2.47 23.53
C SER A 10 -10.56 1.93 23.79
N ASN A 11 -11.58 2.76 23.53
CA ASN A 11 -12.97 2.43 23.76
C ASN A 11 -13.75 2.48 22.44
N PHE A 12 -14.36 1.36 22.07
CA PHE A 12 -15.17 1.21 20.86
C PHE A 12 -16.68 1.19 21.13
N SER A 13 -17.15 1.72 22.28
CA SER A 13 -18.58 1.71 22.62
C SER A 13 -19.40 2.76 21.87
N ASP A 14 -18.78 3.84 21.40
CA ASP A 14 -19.47 4.90 20.63
C ASP A 14 -19.67 4.47 19.17
N LYS A 15 -20.83 3.85 18.93
CA LYS A 15 -21.24 3.33 17.63
C LYS A 15 -21.31 4.43 16.56
N ASN A 16 -21.80 5.62 16.90
CA ASN A 16 -21.91 6.73 15.96
C ASN A 16 -20.53 7.22 15.55
N ARG A 17 -19.64 7.37 16.50
CA ARG A 17 -18.25 7.77 16.24
C ARG A 17 -17.54 6.80 15.30
N ILE A 18 -17.73 5.49 15.47
CA ILE A 18 -17.14 4.48 14.59
C ILE A 18 -17.70 4.60 13.17
N LYS A 19 -19.03 4.79 13.01
CA LYS A 19 -19.63 5.03 11.69
C LYS A 19 -19.06 6.28 11.02
N ASP A 20 -19.00 7.39 11.75
CA ASP A 20 -18.47 8.66 11.25
C ASP A 20 -17.02 8.53 10.78
N MET A 21 -16.19 7.84 11.56
CA MET A 21 -14.80 7.60 11.19
C MET A 21 -14.66 6.74 9.94
N LEU A 22 -15.44 5.67 9.79
CA LEU A 22 -15.41 4.82 8.60
C LEU A 22 -15.93 5.55 7.36
N ASN A 23 -16.97 6.36 7.50
CA ASN A 23 -17.48 7.20 6.42
C ASN A 23 -16.45 8.27 6.00
N PHE A 24 -15.76 8.86 6.98
CA PHE A 24 -14.67 9.79 6.70
C PHE A 24 -13.53 9.11 5.92
N ILE A 25 -13.06 7.93 6.36
CA ILE A 25 -12.03 7.16 5.67
C ILE A 25 -12.49 6.78 4.25
N SER A 26 -13.73 6.33 4.08
CA SER A 26 -14.29 5.98 2.77
C SER A 26 -14.31 7.20 1.83
N SER A 27 -14.73 8.36 2.32
CA SER A 27 -14.74 9.60 1.53
C SER A 27 -13.33 10.08 1.17
N ASP A 28 -12.36 9.94 2.06
CA ASP A 28 -10.96 10.30 1.81
C ASP A 28 -10.30 9.35 0.81
N ASN A 29 -10.63 8.08 0.89
CA ASN A 29 -10.21 7.06 -0.08
C ASN A 29 -10.67 7.40 -1.51
N GLU A 30 -11.90 7.89 -1.70
CA GLU A 30 -12.39 8.31 -3.02
C GLU A 30 -11.58 9.46 -3.62
N LYS A 31 -11.17 10.42 -2.79
CA LYS A 31 -10.27 11.51 -3.22
C LYS A 31 -8.89 10.98 -3.59
N SER A 32 -8.39 10.02 -2.82
CA SER A 32 -7.10 9.37 -3.05
C SER A 32 -7.05 8.65 -4.41
N LEU A 33 -8.14 8.05 -4.87
CA LEU A 33 -8.22 7.42 -6.20
C LEU A 33 -7.86 8.40 -7.33
N ILE A 34 -8.31 9.66 -7.22
CA ILE A 34 -8.04 10.68 -8.24
C ILE A 34 -6.64 11.28 -8.10
N GLN A 35 -6.15 11.46 -6.89
CA GLN A 35 -4.87 12.11 -6.64
C GLN A 35 -3.68 11.15 -6.79
N ASN A 36 -3.83 9.92 -6.31
CA ASN A 36 -2.78 8.92 -6.19
C ASN A 36 -2.98 7.71 -7.11
N GLY A 37 -3.81 7.83 -8.15
CA GLY A 37 -4.17 6.71 -9.02
C GLY A 37 -2.96 5.95 -9.58
N HIS A 38 -1.85 6.63 -9.91
CA HIS A 38 -0.63 5.98 -10.39
C HIS A 38 0.05 5.12 -9.30
N ILE A 39 0.04 5.56 -8.03
CA ILE A 39 0.58 4.78 -6.91
C ILE A 39 -0.28 3.54 -6.69
N LEU A 40 -1.60 3.71 -6.71
CA LEU A 40 -2.56 2.62 -6.54
C LEU A 40 -2.47 1.61 -7.69
N SER A 41 -2.33 2.08 -8.93
CA SER A 41 -2.15 1.20 -10.10
C SER A 41 -0.85 0.41 -10.00
N MET A 42 0.27 1.05 -9.62
CA MET A 42 1.54 0.36 -9.39
C MET A 42 1.46 -0.66 -8.26
N SER A 43 0.78 -0.34 -7.16
CA SER A 43 0.57 -1.26 -6.03
C SER A 43 -0.22 -2.48 -6.47
N ASN A 44 -1.32 -2.26 -7.20
CA ASN A 44 -2.19 -3.34 -7.66
C ASN A 44 -1.52 -4.23 -8.73
N ALA A 45 -0.76 -3.65 -9.66
CA ALA A 45 0.04 -4.42 -10.61
C ALA A 45 1.10 -5.27 -9.90
N ALA A 46 1.80 -4.71 -8.91
CA ALA A 46 2.79 -5.44 -8.12
C ALA A 46 2.15 -6.55 -7.25
N ALA A 47 0.93 -6.36 -6.78
CA ALA A 47 0.22 -7.34 -5.96
C ALA A 47 -0.01 -8.68 -6.66
N GLN A 48 0.06 -8.71 -7.99
CA GLN A 48 -0.07 -9.91 -8.81
C GLN A 48 1.26 -10.65 -9.02
N ILE A 49 2.36 -10.15 -8.43
CA ILE A 49 3.69 -10.75 -8.58
C ILE A 49 4.06 -11.61 -7.37
N ASN A 50 3.76 -11.14 -6.15
CA ASN A 50 4.15 -11.85 -4.93
C ASN A 50 3.30 -11.44 -3.72
N ASN A 51 3.33 -12.29 -2.67
CA ASN A 51 2.54 -12.11 -1.46
C ASN A 51 2.88 -10.84 -0.67
N ILE A 52 4.13 -10.34 -0.72
CA ILE A 52 4.52 -9.11 -0.03
C ILE A 52 3.77 -7.92 -0.65
N SER A 53 3.81 -7.82 -1.98
CA SER A 53 3.10 -6.78 -2.72
C SER A 53 1.58 -6.91 -2.58
N ALA A 54 1.05 -8.14 -2.59
CA ALA A 54 -0.37 -8.39 -2.35
C ALA A 54 -0.81 -7.96 -0.96
N THR A 55 0.01 -8.21 0.07
CA THR A 55 -0.24 -7.72 1.43
C THR A 55 -0.25 -6.19 1.48
N ASN A 56 0.72 -5.52 0.82
CA ASN A 56 0.78 -4.07 0.77
C ASN A 56 -0.46 -3.48 0.09
N ASP A 57 -0.90 -4.04 -1.03
CA ASP A 57 -2.12 -3.60 -1.72
C ASP A 57 -3.38 -3.84 -0.87
N PHE A 58 -3.43 -4.96 -0.14
CA PHE A 58 -4.54 -5.26 0.77
C PHE A 58 -4.67 -4.28 1.94
N VAL A 59 -3.55 -3.76 2.48
CA VAL A 59 -3.55 -2.87 3.65
C VAL A 59 -3.49 -1.38 3.30
N SER A 60 -3.10 -1.00 2.07
CA SER A 60 -2.93 0.42 1.69
C SER A 60 -3.21 0.73 0.22
N GLY A 61 -3.46 -0.29 -0.62
CA GLY A 61 -3.71 -0.13 -2.04
C GLY A 61 -5.20 -0.06 -2.41
N ILE A 62 -5.51 -0.39 -3.66
CA ILE A 62 -6.89 -0.31 -4.16
C ILE A 62 -7.81 -1.37 -3.54
N ASN A 63 -7.25 -2.52 -3.14
CA ASN A 63 -8.00 -3.53 -2.40
C ASN A 63 -8.39 -3.04 -1.00
N PHE A 64 -7.51 -2.29 -0.31
CA PHE A 64 -7.85 -1.62 0.95
C PHE A 64 -9.02 -0.65 0.76
N ILE A 65 -8.94 0.22 -0.24
CA ILE A 65 -10.00 1.19 -0.55
C ILE A 65 -11.33 0.49 -0.80
N THR A 66 -11.32 -0.53 -1.65
CA THR A 66 -12.52 -1.31 -2.01
C THR A 66 -13.12 -2.00 -0.79
N ASN A 67 -12.30 -2.62 0.04
CA ASN A 67 -12.77 -3.32 1.24
C ASN A 67 -13.30 -2.35 2.30
N THR A 68 -12.64 -1.20 2.49
CA THR A 68 -13.11 -0.15 3.41
C THR A 68 -14.44 0.43 2.96
N ASN A 69 -14.61 0.69 1.67
CA ASN A 69 -15.88 1.19 1.11
C ASN A 69 -17.02 0.15 1.25
N LYS A 70 -16.71 -1.14 1.05
CA LYS A 70 -17.68 -2.22 1.32
C LYS A 70 -18.03 -2.30 2.80
N LEU A 71 -17.04 -2.18 3.69
CA LEU A 71 -17.23 -2.19 5.13
C LEU A 71 -18.12 -1.02 5.57
N SER A 72 -17.83 0.22 5.15
CA SER A 72 -18.62 1.41 5.45
C SER A 72 -20.10 1.20 5.10
N LYS A 73 -20.40 0.61 3.94
CA LYS A 73 -21.78 0.27 3.54
C LYS A 73 -22.38 -0.85 4.40
N ASN A 74 -21.61 -1.87 4.75
CA ASN A 74 -22.10 -3.02 5.51
C ASN A 74 -22.47 -2.66 6.97
N ILE A 75 -21.77 -1.73 7.60
CA ILE A 75 -22.04 -1.33 8.98
C ILE A 75 -23.27 -0.42 9.15
N GLU A 76 -23.96 -0.06 8.08
CA GLU A 76 -25.23 0.65 8.14
C GLU A 76 -26.26 -0.11 8.99
N THR A 77 -26.25 -1.44 8.99
CA THR A 77 -27.06 -2.26 9.86
C THR A 77 -26.45 -2.41 11.25
N GLU A 78 -27.27 -2.27 12.29
CA GLU A 78 -26.80 -2.33 13.68
C GLU A 78 -26.12 -3.68 14.01
N SER A 79 -26.67 -4.79 13.52
CA SER A 79 -26.08 -6.12 13.73
C SER A 79 -24.66 -6.26 13.15
N ASN A 80 -24.40 -5.67 11.99
CA ASN A 80 -23.06 -5.71 11.40
C ASN A 80 -22.08 -4.78 12.12
N LEU A 81 -22.56 -3.63 12.57
CA LEU A 81 -21.76 -2.72 13.39
C LEU A 81 -21.34 -3.37 14.70
N ASP A 82 -22.25 -4.08 15.37
CA ASP A 82 -21.93 -4.80 16.62
C ASP A 82 -20.86 -5.89 16.39
N LYS A 83 -20.97 -6.64 15.31
CA LYS A 83 -19.91 -7.62 14.92
C LYS A 83 -18.57 -6.96 14.67
N TYR A 84 -18.57 -5.80 14.01
CA TYR A 84 -17.35 -5.05 13.75
C TYR A 84 -16.71 -4.54 15.06
N ILE A 85 -17.51 -4.02 15.98
CA ILE A 85 -17.04 -3.58 17.30
C ILE A 85 -16.46 -4.77 18.10
N GLN A 86 -17.10 -5.93 18.04
CA GLN A 86 -16.55 -7.14 18.66
C GLN A 86 -15.18 -7.53 18.06
N LEU A 87 -15.01 -7.40 16.74
CA LEU A 87 -13.73 -7.63 16.08
C LEU A 87 -12.66 -6.64 16.53
N LEU A 88 -12.99 -5.34 16.62
CA LEU A 88 -12.06 -4.31 17.12
C LEU A 88 -11.61 -4.61 18.57
N ASN A 89 -12.52 -5.01 19.44
CA ASN A 89 -12.18 -5.41 20.81
C ASN A 89 -11.31 -6.68 20.83
N CYS A 90 -11.57 -7.65 19.96
CA CYS A 90 -10.73 -8.84 19.83
C CYS A 90 -9.30 -8.50 19.40
N ILE A 91 -9.13 -7.61 18.41
CA ILE A 91 -7.84 -7.13 17.95
C ILE A 91 -7.10 -6.40 19.07
N LYS A 92 -7.80 -5.47 19.76
CA LYS A 92 -7.24 -4.76 20.91
C LYS A 92 -6.68 -5.73 21.97
N ASN A 93 -7.48 -6.71 22.38
CA ASN A 93 -7.07 -7.69 23.38
C ASN A 93 -5.84 -8.50 22.95
N LYS A 94 -5.70 -8.81 21.64
CA LYS A 94 -4.52 -9.48 21.11
C LYS A 94 -3.27 -8.59 21.13
N ILE A 95 -3.43 -7.30 20.85
CA ILE A 95 -2.33 -6.33 20.92
C ILE A 95 -1.90 -6.14 22.38
N ASP A 96 -2.85 -5.99 23.30
CA ASP A 96 -2.57 -5.82 24.72
C ASP A 96 -1.88 -7.03 25.35
N SER A 97 -2.12 -8.24 24.85
CA SER A 97 -1.49 -9.47 25.36
C SER A 97 -0.05 -9.68 24.89
N ASN A 98 0.36 -9.04 23.76
CA ASN A 98 1.70 -9.17 23.19
C ASN A 98 2.21 -7.78 22.73
N PRO A 99 2.46 -6.84 23.64
CA PRO A 99 2.90 -5.51 23.25
C PRO A 99 4.34 -5.55 22.72
N SER A 100 4.56 -4.89 21.58
CA SER A 100 5.88 -4.64 21.01
C SER A 100 6.11 -3.14 20.96
N TYR A 101 7.22 -2.67 21.53
CA TYR A 101 7.57 -1.26 21.55
C TYR A 101 8.87 -1.01 20.82
N SER A 102 8.91 0.06 20.01
CA SER A 102 10.12 0.60 19.43
C SER A 102 10.31 2.02 19.88
N PHE A 103 11.50 2.35 20.35
CA PHE A 103 11.84 3.69 20.82
C PHE A 103 13.09 4.19 20.09
N THR A 104 13.01 5.38 19.50
CA THR A 104 14.13 6.07 18.86
C THR A 104 14.26 7.45 19.45
N ALA A 105 15.44 7.79 19.95
CA ALA A 105 15.73 9.11 20.53
C ALA A 105 16.99 9.71 19.93
N SER A 106 17.00 11.05 19.80
CA SER A 106 18.12 11.81 19.26
C SER A 106 19.05 12.39 20.35
N SER A 107 18.70 12.24 21.64
CA SER A 107 19.46 12.77 22.78
C SER A 107 19.90 11.67 23.72
N LEU A 108 21.14 11.79 24.24
CA LEU A 108 21.68 10.90 25.25
C LEU A 108 21.16 11.17 26.67
N ASP A 109 20.40 12.27 26.86
CA ASP A 109 19.86 12.70 28.15
C ASP A 109 18.54 12.03 28.53
N ILE A 110 18.18 10.94 27.87
CA ILE A 110 16.98 10.19 28.23
C ILE A 110 17.33 9.24 29.38
N ASP A 111 16.70 9.48 30.51
CA ASP A 111 16.77 8.59 31.65
C ASP A 111 16.10 7.25 31.32
N HIS A 112 16.91 6.26 30.98
CA HIS A 112 16.46 4.89 30.68
C HIS A 112 16.01 4.13 31.92
N SER A 113 16.23 4.64 33.13
CA SER A 113 15.95 3.95 34.38
C SER A 113 14.46 3.71 34.63
N ASN A 114 13.59 4.45 33.94
CA ASN A 114 12.13 4.34 34.06
C ASN A 114 11.46 3.55 32.93
N ILE A 115 12.25 2.99 32.00
CA ILE A 115 11.73 2.19 30.88
C ILE A 115 12.09 0.74 31.16
N ASN A 116 11.24 0.04 31.90
CA ASN A 116 11.35 -1.41 32.07
C ASN A 116 10.79 -2.10 30.83
N PHE A 117 11.66 -2.52 29.93
CA PHE A 117 11.30 -3.47 28.89
C PHE A 117 11.55 -4.88 29.41
N GLU A 118 10.51 -5.62 29.70
CA GLU A 118 10.62 -7.07 29.83
C GLU A 118 10.65 -7.65 28.41
N PHE A 119 11.80 -8.06 27.95
CA PHE A 119 11.94 -8.81 26.71
C PHE A 119 11.57 -10.27 26.99
N ASP A 120 10.43 -10.69 26.46
CA ASP A 120 10.06 -12.10 26.45
C ASP A 120 10.75 -12.74 25.23
N ASP A 121 11.85 -13.45 25.46
CA ASP A 121 12.66 -14.15 24.45
C ASP A 121 11.93 -15.42 23.93
N LYS A 122 10.64 -15.31 23.68
CA LYS A 122 9.92 -16.38 23.00
C LYS A 122 10.29 -16.36 21.51
N ASP A 123 11.04 -17.38 21.10
CA ASP A 123 11.19 -17.77 19.70
C ASP A 123 9.79 -17.89 19.05
N THR A 124 9.33 -16.81 18.49
CA THR A 124 8.12 -16.83 17.65
C THR A 124 8.54 -17.37 16.28
N ASN A 125 8.32 -18.66 16.07
CA ASN A 125 8.37 -19.24 14.73
C ASN A 125 7.28 -18.58 13.88
N PHE A 126 7.63 -17.51 13.16
CA PHE A 126 6.77 -16.91 12.16
C PHE A 126 6.70 -17.86 10.96
N SER A 127 5.62 -18.59 10.83
CA SER A 127 5.30 -19.24 9.57
C SER A 127 4.71 -18.18 8.64
N VAL A 128 5.40 -17.89 7.54
CA VAL A 128 4.83 -17.08 6.46
C VAL A 128 3.76 -17.93 5.78
N GLN A 129 2.49 -17.66 6.09
CA GLN A 129 1.38 -18.25 5.35
C GLN A 129 1.13 -17.42 4.09
N ASN A 130 1.00 -18.09 2.95
CA ASN A 130 0.55 -17.46 1.72
C ASN A 130 -0.97 -17.24 1.84
N TYR A 131 -1.38 -15.99 2.06
CA TYR A 131 -2.80 -15.64 2.22
C TYR A 131 -3.50 -15.30 0.89
N PHE A 132 -2.73 -15.11 -0.18
CA PHE A 132 -3.25 -14.67 -1.47
C PHE A 132 -2.98 -15.71 -2.54
N ASP A 133 -4.02 -16.03 -3.31
CA ASP A 133 -3.89 -16.76 -4.58
C ASP A 133 -3.48 -15.73 -5.65
N ILE A 134 -2.20 -15.73 -6.00
CA ILE A 134 -1.61 -14.75 -6.92
C ILE A 134 -1.78 -15.28 -8.33
N GLN A 135 -2.50 -14.50 -9.14
CA GLN A 135 -2.70 -14.77 -10.56
C GLN A 135 -2.32 -13.53 -11.36
N GLU A 136 -1.58 -13.74 -12.46
CA GLU A 136 -1.26 -12.66 -13.39
C GLU A 136 -2.50 -12.34 -14.23
N GLU A 137 -3.08 -11.16 -14.00
CA GLU A 137 -4.27 -10.71 -14.70
C GLU A 137 -4.12 -9.26 -15.18
N SER A 138 -4.77 -8.93 -16.29
CA SER A 138 -4.97 -7.53 -16.69
C SER A 138 -6.22 -6.99 -16.03
N ILE A 139 -6.07 -6.09 -15.07
CA ILE A 139 -7.17 -5.52 -14.30
C ILE A 139 -7.41 -4.07 -14.66
N GLY A 140 -8.66 -3.72 -14.94
CA GLY A 140 -9.10 -2.34 -15.14
C GLY A 140 -10.05 -1.88 -14.04
N TRP A 141 -9.71 -0.77 -13.38
CA TRP A 141 -10.55 -0.13 -12.37
C TRP A 141 -11.23 1.10 -12.97
N ILE A 142 -12.57 1.14 -12.90
CA ILE A 142 -13.36 2.29 -13.37
C ILE A 142 -13.54 3.26 -12.21
N THR A 143 -13.12 4.50 -12.40
CA THR A 143 -13.22 5.58 -11.42
C THR A 143 -13.90 6.82 -12.05
N GLY A 144 -14.20 7.83 -11.23
CA GLY A 144 -14.70 9.13 -11.73
C GLY A 144 -13.63 10.02 -12.37
N ALA A 145 -12.40 9.56 -12.52
CA ALA A 145 -11.32 10.33 -13.16
C ALA A 145 -11.55 10.43 -14.68
N GLN A 146 -11.21 11.58 -15.27
CA GLN A 146 -11.25 11.80 -16.72
C GLN A 146 -9.91 11.43 -17.41
N VAL A 147 -9.00 10.87 -16.68
CA VAL A 147 -7.65 10.46 -17.09
C VAL A 147 -7.38 9.05 -16.62
N THR A 148 -6.44 8.37 -17.28
CA THR A 148 -5.99 7.03 -16.89
C THR A 148 -4.71 7.07 -16.05
N TYR A 149 -4.49 5.99 -15.34
CA TYR A 149 -3.27 5.67 -14.61
C TYR A 149 -2.86 4.25 -15.00
N CYS A 150 -1.93 4.12 -15.93
CA CYS A 150 -1.46 2.83 -16.38
C CYS A 150 -0.30 2.38 -15.51
N ALA A 151 -0.23 1.10 -15.20
CA ALA A 151 0.92 0.49 -14.54
C ALA A 151 1.14 -0.94 -15.03
N GLU A 152 2.40 -1.33 -15.15
CA GLU A 152 2.85 -2.67 -15.45
C GLU A 152 3.95 -3.05 -14.47
N ALA A 153 3.98 -4.28 -13.99
CA ALA A 153 4.93 -4.76 -13.00
C ALA A 153 5.57 -6.07 -13.43
N PHE A 154 6.85 -6.23 -13.09
CA PHE A 154 7.64 -7.43 -13.41
C PHE A 154 8.38 -7.93 -12.18
N PRO A 155 8.49 -9.25 -11.98
CA PRO A 155 9.31 -9.79 -10.92
C PRO A 155 10.79 -9.45 -11.16
N THR A 156 11.50 -9.06 -10.10
CA THR A 156 12.92 -8.76 -10.14
C THR A 156 13.64 -9.28 -8.90
N VAL A 157 14.84 -8.74 -8.66
CA VAL A 157 15.74 -9.14 -7.60
C VAL A 157 15.47 -8.37 -6.29
N ASP A 158 15.87 -8.95 -5.19
CA ASP A 158 15.80 -8.34 -3.86
C ASP A 158 16.92 -7.32 -3.62
N PHE A 159 16.83 -6.68 -2.46
CA PHE A 159 17.73 -5.63 -2.03
C PHE A 159 19.21 -6.07 -1.95
N PHE A 160 19.49 -7.32 -1.62
CA PHE A 160 20.86 -7.83 -1.45
C PHE A 160 21.47 -8.32 -2.76
N HIS A 161 20.71 -8.39 -3.85
CA HIS A 161 21.20 -8.84 -5.13
C HIS A 161 22.15 -7.80 -5.77
N LYS A 162 23.25 -8.27 -6.37
CA LYS A 162 24.28 -7.42 -6.99
C LYS A 162 23.74 -6.49 -8.08
N ASP A 163 22.64 -6.85 -8.73
CA ASP A 163 22.05 -6.09 -9.84
C ASP A 163 20.98 -5.08 -9.37
N ALA A 164 20.60 -5.07 -8.09
CA ALA A 164 19.60 -4.14 -7.57
C ALA A 164 19.94 -2.66 -7.79
N PRO A 165 21.21 -2.20 -7.58
CA PRO A 165 21.60 -0.82 -7.90
C PRO A 165 21.49 -0.51 -9.39
N ALA A 166 21.87 -1.45 -10.27
CA ALA A 166 21.79 -1.26 -11.72
C ALA A 166 20.34 -1.09 -12.19
N LEU A 167 19.40 -1.88 -11.65
CA LEU A 167 17.96 -1.76 -11.93
C LEU A 167 17.39 -0.42 -11.43
N SER A 168 17.89 0.11 -10.31
CA SER A 168 17.49 1.44 -9.84
C SER A 168 17.96 2.55 -10.78
N VAL A 169 19.18 2.44 -11.31
CA VAL A 169 19.70 3.35 -12.33
C VAL A 169 18.92 3.20 -13.65
N LEU A 170 18.61 1.97 -14.08
CA LEU A 170 17.80 1.70 -15.26
C LEU A 170 16.43 2.40 -15.16
N GLY A 171 15.75 2.31 -14.01
CA GLY A 171 14.49 3.01 -13.79
C GLY A 171 14.61 4.52 -14.00
N ALA A 172 15.69 5.14 -13.52
CA ALA A 172 15.95 6.56 -13.71
C ALA A 172 16.27 6.91 -15.18
N VAL A 173 17.05 6.09 -15.87
CA VAL A 173 17.38 6.26 -17.29
C VAL A 173 16.12 6.16 -18.16
N LEU A 174 15.31 5.13 -17.98
CA LEU A 174 14.04 4.96 -18.71
C LEU A 174 13.07 6.12 -18.45
N ARG A 175 12.95 6.53 -17.19
CA ARG A 175 12.07 7.64 -16.80
C ARG A 175 12.43 8.95 -17.47
N ASN A 176 13.71 9.33 -17.46
CA ASN A 176 14.16 10.63 -17.96
C ASN A 176 14.48 10.61 -19.46
N GLY A 177 14.68 9.43 -20.05
CA GLY A 177 14.94 9.21 -21.47
C GLY A 177 13.65 8.90 -22.22
N TYR A 178 13.47 7.63 -22.56
CA TYR A 178 12.39 7.19 -23.46
C TYR A 178 11.00 7.53 -22.96
N LEU A 179 10.67 7.16 -21.72
CA LEU A 179 9.29 7.29 -21.20
C LEU A 179 8.84 8.74 -21.11
N HIS A 180 9.75 9.66 -20.74
CA HIS A 180 9.44 11.09 -20.73
C HIS A 180 9.04 11.59 -22.13
N SER A 181 9.84 11.25 -23.16
CA SER A 181 9.55 11.69 -24.52
C SER A 181 8.30 11.04 -25.10
N ALA A 182 8.17 9.71 -24.97
CA ALA A 182 7.11 8.95 -25.60
C ALA A 182 5.73 9.16 -24.94
N ILE A 183 5.70 9.18 -23.61
CA ILE A 183 4.44 9.17 -22.84
C ILE A 183 4.04 10.59 -22.44
N ARG A 184 4.98 11.43 -21.97
CA ARG A 184 4.67 12.77 -21.54
C ARG A 184 4.61 13.75 -22.70
N GLU A 185 5.71 13.92 -23.46
CA GLU A 185 5.81 14.94 -24.51
C GLU A 185 4.90 14.65 -25.71
N LYS A 186 5.00 13.43 -26.25
CA LYS A 186 4.21 13.00 -27.41
C LYS A 186 2.83 12.49 -27.03
N GLY A 187 2.73 11.81 -25.89
CA GLY A 187 1.51 11.16 -25.43
C GLY A 187 0.55 12.05 -24.67
N GLY A 188 1.03 13.16 -24.11
CA GLY A 188 0.19 14.11 -23.38
C GLY A 188 -0.09 13.75 -21.93
N ALA A 189 0.53 12.70 -21.39
CA ALA A 189 0.44 12.38 -19.97
C ALA A 189 1.15 13.45 -19.12
N TYR A 190 0.66 13.69 -17.91
CA TYR A 190 1.32 14.61 -17.00
C TYR A 190 2.68 14.08 -16.50
N GLY A 191 2.81 12.78 -16.37
CA GLY A 191 4.06 12.13 -15.98
C GLY A 191 4.09 10.65 -16.34
N SER A 192 5.29 10.10 -16.34
CA SER A 192 5.54 8.67 -16.54
C SER A 192 6.86 8.27 -15.89
N GLY A 193 7.08 6.99 -15.72
CA GLY A 193 8.34 6.51 -15.20
C GLY A 193 8.45 5.01 -15.09
N ALA A 194 9.66 4.59 -14.71
CA ALA A 194 9.97 3.24 -14.31
C ALA A 194 10.75 3.27 -13.00
N MET A 195 10.62 2.24 -12.17
CA MET A 195 11.31 2.17 -10.89
C MET A 195 11.50 0.74 -10.41
N GLN A 196 12.66 0.50 -9.79
CA GLN A 196 12.94 -0.72 -9.04
C GLN A 196 12.44 -0.59 -7.61
N ASP A 197 11.71 -1.58 -7.16
CA ASP A 197 11.30 -1.76 -5.77
C ASP A 197 11.94 -3.05 -5.23
N SER A 198 13.14 -2.91 -4.72
CA SER A 198 13.94 -4.04 -4.25
C SER A 198 13.38 -4.70 -2.98
N ASN A 199 12.61 -3.96 -2.17
CA ASN A 199 11.95 -4.51 -0.99
C ASN A 199 10.85 -5.50 -1.38
N ASN A 200 10.11 -5.17 -2.43
CA ASN A 200 9.03 -5.99 -2.94
C ASN A 200 9.47 -6.89 -4.12
N LYS A 201 10.73 -6.83 -4.56
CA LYS A 201 11.28 -7.60 -5.70
C LYS A 201 10.50 -7.38 -7.00
N VAL A 202 10.16 -6.13 -7.28
CA VAL A 202 9.32 -5.75 -8.42
C VAL A 202 9.91 -4.56 -9.16
N PHE A 203 9.96 -4.62 -10.49
CA PHE A 203 10.21 -3.48 -11.34
C PHE A 203 8.88 -2.99 -11.91
N LYS A 204 8.61 -1.69 -11.82
CA LYS A 204 7.32 -1.10 -12.16
C LYS A 204 7.46 -0.01 -13.21
N PHE A 205 6.54 0.00 -14.19
CA PHE A 205 6.28 1.10 -15.10
C PHE A 205 4.97 1.78 -14.72
N PHE A 206 4.86 3.08 -14.95
CA PHE A 206 3.63 3.81 -14.70
C PHE A 206 3.46 5.03 -15.59
N SER A 207 2.20 5.43 -15.81
CA SER A 207 1.82 6.76 -16.28
C SER A 207 0.94 7.48 -15.26
N TYR A 208 0.96 8.80 -15.30
CA TYR A 208 0.23 9.66 -14.39
C TYR A 208 -0.59 10.69 -15.17
N ARG A 209 -1.92 10.68 -14.92
CA ARG A 209 -2.89 11.53 -15.63
C ARG A 209 -2.70 11.46 -17.14
N ASP A 210 -2.82 10.28 -17.66
CA ASP A 210 -2.61 9.95 -19.06
C ASP A 210 -3.95 10.03 -19.81
N PRO A 211 -4.04 10.72 -20.96
CA PRO A 211 -5.23 10.69 -21.80
C PRO A 211 -5.38 9.39 -22.59
N ARG A 212 -4.34 8.56 -22.63
CA ARG A 212 -4.27 7.29 -23.37
C ARG A 212 -4.26 6.10 -22.41
N CYS A 213 -4.46 4.92 -22.94
CA CYS A 213 -4.34 3.66 -22.19
C CYS A 213 -3.53 2.62 -22.98
N SER A 214 -4.10 2.09 -24.05
CA SER A 214 -3.46 1.02 -24.84
C SER A 214 -2.11 1.42 -25.41
N GLU A 215 -2.03 2.61 -25.98
CA GLU A 215 -0.79 3.16 -26.55
C GLU A 215 0.30 3.34 -25.50
N THR A 216 -0.08 3.63 -24.25
CA THR A 216 0.87 3.77 -23.16
C THR A 216 1.49 2.43 -22.79
N PHE A 217 0.73 1.35 -22.78
CA PHE A 217 1.29 0.01 -22.60
C PHE A 217 2.20 -0.39 -23.76
N GLU A 218 1.89 -0.02 -24.99
CA GLU A 218 2.81 -0.22 -26.13
C GLU A 218 4.14 0.52 -25.92
N GLU A 219 4.10 1.75 -25.38
CA GLU A 219 5.32 2.51 -25.09
C GLU A 219 6.11 1.89 -23.92
N PHE A 220 5.48 1.28 -22.91
CA PHE A 220 6.19 0.50 -21.92
C PHE A 220 6.94 -0.68 -22.55
N GLN A 221 6.32 -1.39 -23.51
CA GLN A 221 6.96 -2.49 -24.22
C GLN A 221 8.17 -2.00 -25.06
N LYS A 222 7.99 -0.94 -25.86
CA LYS A 222 9.07 -0.36 -26.69
C LYS A 222 10.24 0.17 -25.86
N SER A 223 10.00 0.65 -24.65
CA SER A 223 11.06 1.16 -23.77
C SER A 223 12.06 0.09 -23.35
N ARG A 224 11.69 -1.19 -23.44
CA ARG A 224 12.58 -2.33 -23.14
C ARG A 224 13.57 -2.63 -24.27
N GLU A 225 13.26 -2.17 -25.47
CA GLU A 225 14.12 -2.33 -26.65
C GLU A 225 15.02 -1.11 -26.91
N TRP A 226 14.70 0.02 -26.27
CA TRP A 226 15.44 1.29 -26.39
C TRP A 226 16.74 1.27 -25.60
#